data_5fb2aa2b386027f5fbd480629be3ea21
#
_entry.id   5fb2aa2b386027f5fbd480629be3ea21
#
_cell.length_a   1.000
_cell.length_b   1.000
_cell.length_c   1.000
_cell.angle_alpha   90.00
_cell.angle_beta   90.00
_cell.angle_gamma   90.00
#
_symmetry.space_group_name_H-M   'P 1'
#
loop_
_entity.id
_entity.type
_entity.pdbx_description
1 polymer ?
#
loop_
_entity_poly.entity_id
_entity_poly.type
_entity_poly.pdbx_seq_one_letter_code
_entity_poly.pdbx_strand_id
1 'polypeptide(L)'
;SNQYGGQSISLTHLAPFVDVSRQKIRKQVLAEVEALGVDPTEDKITEIVEKRLREEIRRGVQTIQYQVVTLLTTNGQAPFITVFMYLNEARSEQEKRDLAVIIEEMLEQRYQGVKNEQGVWVTPAFPKLIYVLEEDNIHDDSPYYYLTQLAAKCTARRMVPDYISEKKMLELKGDVYPCMGCRSFLTPDRFTDAGVGNIANAGNYVPGKHKYYGRFNQGVVTINLPDVALSSGGNIEKFWTIFEERLELCHRALRCRHDRLKGTLSDAAPILWQYGACARLKKGEPIDKLLYDGYSTISLGYAGLYECVKYMTGKSHTDPSATPFALSIMQKMNDKCKEWKTAENIDYSLYGTPLESTTYKFAKCLQKRFGVIEGVTDKGYITNSYHVHVTEKIDAFTKLKFEAQFQHLSPGGAISYVEVPNMQQNLEAVLQVMKFIYCLLYTSPSPRDGATSR
;
A
#
# COMPACT_ATOMS: atom_id res chain seq x y z
N SER A 1 -4.23 12.55 -9.21
CA SER A 1 -2.95 12.68 -8.49
C SER A 1 -2.39 14.10 -8.54
N ASN A 2 -2.44 14.76 -9.68
CA ASN A 2 -1.94 16.14 -9.84
C ASN A 2 -2.50 17.15 -8.80
N GLN A 3 -3.77 17.02 -8.42
CA GLN A 3 -4.45 17.96 -7.54
C GLN A 3 -4.65 17.41 -6.12
N TYR A 4 -4.74 16.08 -5.96
CA TYR A 4 -5.30 15.46 -4.77
C TYR A 4 -4.33 14.52 -4.04
N GLY A 5 -3.05 14.56 -4.37
CA GLY A 5 -2.02 13.74 -3.72
C GLY A 5 -1.96 12.29 -4.22
N GLY A 6 -1.62 11.36 -3.33
CA GLY A 6 -1.43 9.96 -3.68
C GLY A 6 -2.73 9.24 -4.04
N GLN A 7 -2.67 8.41 -5.09
CA GLN A 7 -3.82 7.62 -5.55
C GLN A 7 -3.40 6.19 -5.85
N SER A 8 -4.29 5.26 -5.55
CA SER A 8 -4.15 3.86 -5.95
C SER A 8 -5.16 3.51 -7.03
N ILE A 9 -4.69 2.85 -8.07
CA ILE A 9 -5.51 2.35 -9.17
C ILE A 9 -5.29 0.85 -9.31
N SER A 10 -6.35 0.10 -9.65
CA SER A 10 -6.22 -1.31 -10.00
C SER A 10 -6.16 -1.48 -11.51
N LEU A 11 -5.27 -2.35 -11.97
CA LEU A 11 -5.20 -2.73 -13.38
C LEU A 11 -6.45 -3.51 -13.83
N THR A 12 -7.19 -4.10 -12.92
CA THR A 12 -8.45 -4.79 -13.20
C THR A 12 -9.46 -3.87 -13.90
N HIS A 13 -9.44 -2.58 -13.58
CA HIS A 13 -10.31 -1.60 -14.25
C HIS A 13 -10.01 -1.43 -15.75
N LEU A 14 -8.85 -1.87 -16.23
CA LEU A 14 -8.47 -1.85 -17.64
C LEU A 14 -8.84 -3.15 -18.38
N ALA A 15 -8.98 -4.26 -17.66
CA ALA A 15 -9.23 -5.58 -18.26
C ALA A 15 -10.46 -5.64 -19.19
N PRO A 16 -11.62 -5.03 -18.86
CA PRO A 16 -12.78 -5.03 -19.78
C PRO A 16 -12.52 -4.34 -21.13
N PHE A 17 -11.61 -3.38 -21.17
CA PHE A 17 -11.26 -2.68 -22.40
C PHE A 17 -10.36 -3.48 -23.33
N VAL A 18 -9.70 -4.52 -22.82
CA VAL A 18 -8.88 -5.44 -23.63
C VAL A 18 -9.76 -6.17 -24.65
N ASP A 19 -10.95 -6.64 -24.24
CA ASP A 19 -11.86 -7.28 -25.16
C ASP A 19 -12.40 -6.31 -26.25
N VAL A 20 -12.64 -5.06 -25.88
CA VAL A 20 -13.02 -4.03 -26.85
C VAL A 20 -11.92 -3.82 -27.91
N SER A 21 -10.66 -3.76 -27.48
CA SER A 21 -9.51 -3.68 -28.38
C SER A 21 -9.39 -4.95 -29.24
N ARG A 22 -9.56 -6.14 -28.64
CA ARG A 22 -9.54 -7.42 -29.37
C ARG A 22 -10.55 -7.43 -30.50
N GLN A 23 -11.79 -7.07 -30.22
CA GLN A 23 -12.86 -7.01 -31.25
C GLN A 23 -12.55 -5.99 -32.36
N LYS A 24 -12.02 -4.84 -32.02
CA LYS A 24 -11.58 -3.82 -32.99
C LYS A 24 -10.47 -4.36 -33.89
N ILE A 25 -9.43 -4.95 -33.30
CA ILE A 25 -8.32 -5.54 -34.04
C ILE A 25 -8.80 -6.67 -34.95
N ARG A 26 -9.69 -7.52 -34.46
CA ARG A 26 -10.28 -8.61 -35.28
C ARG A 26 -10.99 -8.09 -36.50
N LYS A 27 -11.81 -7.03 -36.36
CA LYS A 27 -12.46 -6.38 -37.53
C LYS A 27 -11.45 -5.85 -38.53
N GLN A 28 -10.35 -5.26 -38.06
CA GLN A 28 -9.28 -4.78 -38.95
C GLN A 28 -8.60 -5.92 -39.70
N VAL A 29 -8.26 -7.02 -38.99
CA VAL A 29 -7.62 -8.21 -39.59
C VAL A 29 -8.53 -8.84 -40.63
N LEU A 30 -9.83 -8.99 -40.37
CA LEU A 30 -10.79 -9.53 -41.34
C LEU A 30 -10.90 -8.65 -42.60
N ALA A 31 -10.96 -7.33 -42.46
CA ALA A 31 -10.99 -6.43 -43.57
C ALA A 31 -9.68 -6.48 -44.43
N GLU A 32 -8.53 -6.62 -43.79
CA GLU A 32 -7.25 -6.81 -44.49
C GLU A 32 -7.20 -8.15 -45.25
N VAL A 33 -7.69 -9.23 -44.64
CA VAL A 33 -7.78 -10.55 -45.24
C VAL A 33 -8.68 -10.53 -46.49
N GLU A 34 -9.85 -9.90 -46.36
CA GLU A 34 -10.77 -9.71 -47.50
C GLU A 34 -10.14 -8.90 -48.64
N ALA A 35 -9.48 -7.78 -48.29
CA ALA A 35 -8.82 -6.92 -49.30
C ALA A 35 -7.66 -7.63 -50.01
N LEU A 36 -6.97 -8.57 -49.36
CA LEU A 36 -5.89 -9.36 -49.93
C LEU A 36 -6.38 -10.58 -50.73
N GLY A 37 -7.66 -10.94 -50.62
CA GLY A 37 -8.24 -12.11 -51.27
C GLY A 37 -7.67 -13.45 -50.77
N VAL A 38 -7.23 -13.50 -49.50
CA VAL A 38 -6.71 -14.72 -48.89
C VAL A 38 -7.74 -15.31 -47.95
N ASP A 39 -7.71 -16.62 -47.71
CA ASP A 39 -8.63 -17.36 -46.83
C ASP A 39 -7.84 -18.08 -45.72
N PRO A 40 -7.35 -17.37 -44.72
CA PRO A 40 -6.66 -17.99 -43.59
C PRO A 40 -7.61 -18.73 -42.68
N THR A 41 -7.10 -19.76 -41.96
CA THR A 41 -7.86 -20.44 -40.94
C THR A 41 -8.22 -19.52 -39.79
N GLU A 42 -9.30 -19.83 -39.07
CA GLU A 42 -9.72 -19.08 -37.88
C GLU A 42 -8.62 -19.01 -36.81
N ASP A 43 -7.87 -20.10 -36.63
CA ASP A 43 -6.73 -20.13 -35.70
C ASP A 43 -5.64 -19.12 -36.09
N LYS A 44 -5.40 -18.97 -37.40
CA LYS A 44 -4.41 -18.00 -37.90
C LYS A 44 -4.87 -16.56 -37.70
N ILE A 45 -6.15 -16.30 -37.91
CA ILE A 45 -6.77 -14.99 -37.62
C ILE A 45 -6.62 -14.68 -36.13
N THR A 46 -6.96 -15.63 -35.26
CA THR A 46 -6.85 -15.48 -33.81
C THR A 46 -5.42 -15.23 -33.38
N GLU A 47 -4.44 -15.95 -33.90
CA GLU A 47 -3.01 -15.75 -33.62
C GLU A 47 -2.57 -14.29 -33.97
N ILE A 48 -2.97 -13.80 -35.14
CA ILE A 48 -2.64 -12.44 -35.56
C ILE A 48 -3.31 -11.40 -34.66
N VAL A 49 -4.58 -11.62 -34.31
CA VAL A 49 -5.34 -10.72 -33.41
C VAL A 49 -4.66 -10.64 -32.05
N GLU A 50 -4.35 -11.76 -31.40
CA GLU A 50 -3.74 -11.79 -30.08
C GLU A 50 -2.33 -11.18 -30.08
N LYS A 51 -1.54 -11.41 -31.15
CA LYS A 51 -0.24 -10.77 -31.31
C LYS A 51 -0.36 -9.22 -31.37
N ARG A 52 -1.27 -8.70 -32.19
CA ARG A 52 -1.51 -7.24 -32.30
C ARG A 52 -2.07 -6.67 -31.00
N LEU A 53 -2.95 -7.41 -30.34
CA LEU A 53 -3.51 -7.02 -29.04
C LEU A 53 -2.42 -6.88 -27.99
N ARG A 54 -1.48 -7.83 -27.90
CA ARG A 54 -0.34 -7.75 -26.98
C ARG A 54 0.53 -6.51 -27.27
N GLU A 55 0.75 -6.17 -28.53
CA GLU A 55 1.46 -4.93 -28.92
C GLU A 55 0.70 -3.67 -28.48
N GLU A 56 -0.64 -3.66 -28.61
CA GLU A 56 -1.49 -2.54 -28.17
C GLU A 56 -1.42 -2.39 -26.64
N ILE A 57 -1.52 -3.50 -25.89
CA ILE A 57 -1.37 -3.51 -24.43
C ILE A 57 0.02 -2.97 -24.02
N ARG A 58 1.08 -3.42 -24.67
CA ARG A 58 2.45 -2.94 -24.45
C ARG A 58 2.55 -1.42 -24.61
N ARG A 59 1.99 -0.86 -25.68
CA ARG A 59 1.95 0.60 -25.92
C ARG A 59 1.13 1.32 -24.86
N GLY A 60 0.00 0.73 -24.43
CA GLY A 60 -0.84 1.26 -23.37
C GLY A 60 -0.10 1.36 -22.04
N VAL A 61 0.57 0.28 -21.62
CA VAL A 61 1.39 0.23 -20.40
C VAL A 61 2.56 1.22 -20.47
N GLN A 62 3.22 1.31 -21.64
CA GLN A 62 4.28 2.29 -21.86
C GLN A 62 3.77 3.73 -21.74
N THR A 63 2.57 4.00 -22.25
CA THR A 63 1.92 5.32 -22.12
C THR A 63 1.66 5.66 -20.66
N ILE A 64 1.14 4.72 -19.86
CA ILE A 64 0.93 4.91 -18.42
C ILE A 64 2.25 5.24 -17.72
N GLN A 65 3.30 4.47 -18.00
CA GLN A 65 4.62 4.70 -17.40
C GLN A 65 5.21 6.04 -17.79
N TYR A 66 5.13 6.41 -19.08
CA TYR A 66 5.59 7.69 -19.60
C TYR A 66 4.87 8.86 -18.92
N GLN A 67 3.55 8.82 -18.85
CA GLN A 67 2.75 9.87 -18.22
C GLN A 67 3.08 10.05 -16.74
N VAL A 68 3.27 8.94 -16.00
CA VAL A 68 3.60 9.01 -14.57
C VAL A 68 5.00 9.58 -14.34
N VAL A 69 5.96 9.28 -15.22
CA VAL A 69 7.36 9.73 -15.06
C VAL A 69 7.54 11.18 -15.51
N THR A 70 6.79 11.63 -16.50
CA THR A 70 6.97 12.97 -17.11
C THR A 70 6.08 14.06 -16.51
N LEU A 71 4.96 13.69 -15.86
CA LEU A 71 4.05 14.66 -15.25
C LEU A 71 4.50 15.04 -13.84
N LEU A 72 4.38 16.31 -13.52
CA LEU A 72 4.51 16.83 -12.18
C LEU A 72 3.14 17.21 -11.62
N THR A 73 3.00 17.15 -10.29
CA THR A 73 1.84 17.70 -9.60
C THR A 73 1.86 19.23 -9.69
N THR A 74 0.74 19.87 -9.37
CA THR A 74 0.64 21.34 -9.30
C THR A 74 1.67 21.96 -8.34
N ASN A 75 2.16 21.18 -7.37
CA ASN A 75 3.19 21.60 -6.43
C ASN A 75 4.62 21.22 -6.86
N GLY A 76 4.82 20.79 -8.11
CA GLY A 76 6.13 20.41 -8.65
C GLY A 76 6.68 19.08 -8.15
N GLN A 77 5.85 18.23 -7.55
CA GLN A 77 6.25 16.89 -7.08
C GLN A 77 5.88 15.80 -8.11
N ALA A 78 6.60 14.69 -8.08
CA ALA A 78 6.22 13.52 -8.86
C ALA A 78 4.84 12.99 -8.41
N PRO A 79 3.97 12.54 -9.35
CA PRO A 79 2.68 11.97 -9.00
C PRO A 79 2.83 10.71 -8.16
N PHE A 80 2.29 10.71 -6.93
CA PHE A 80 2.33 9.55 -6.06
C PHE A 80 1.23 8.55 -6.45
N ILE A 81 1.52 7.73 -7.45
CA ILE A 81 0.58 6.74 -7.98
C ILE A 81 1.02 5.34 -7.56
N THR A 82 0.06 4.56 -7.07
CA THR A 82 0.21 3.14 -6.75
C THR A 82 -0.65 2.32 -7.70
N VAL A 83 -0.06 1.32 -8.33
CA VAL A 83 -0.73 0.37 -9.23
C VAL A 83 -0.89 -0.96 -8.52
N PHE A 84 -2.12 -1.42 -8.43
CA PHE A 84 -2.52 -2.65 -7.76
C PHE A 84 -2.77 -3.75 -8.81
N MET A 85 -2.12 -4.89 -8.62
CA MET A 85 -2.11 -6.03 -9.53
C MET A 85 -2.68 -7.24 -8.79
N TYR A 86 -3.98 -7.50 -8.97
CA TYR A 86 -4.75 -8.54 -8.29
C TYR A 86 -5.61 -9.32 -9.27
N LEU A 87 -5.25 -10.57 -9.57
CA LEU A 87 -5.93 -11.40 -10.57
C LEU A 87 -7.35 -11.76 -10.16
N ASN A 88 -7.56 -12.14 -8.89
CA ASN A 88 -8.88 -12.55 -8.38
C ASN A 88 -9.87 -11.39 -8.21
N GLU A 89 -9.47 -10.14 -8.52
CA GLU A 89 -10.39 -9.02 -8.66
C GLU A 89 -11.17 -9.06 -10.00
N ALA A 90 -10.70 -9.84 -10.98
CA ALA A 90 -11.36 -10.01 -12.27
C ALA A 90 -12.73 -10.69 -12.11
N ARG A 91 -13.69 -10.30 -12.97
CA ARG A 91 -15.09 -10.75 -12.90
C ARG A 91 -15.35 -12.04 -13.67
N SER A 92 -14.44 -12.41 -14.56
CA SER A 92 -14.54 -13.61 -15.40
C SER A 92 -13.16 -14.16 -15.69
N GLU A 93 -13.10 -15.42 -16.11
CA GLU A 93 -11.85 -16.05 -16.53
C GLU A 93 -11.19 -15.35 -17.73
N GLN A 94 -11.99 -14.77 -18.63
CA GLN A 94 -11.45 -14.00 -19.75
C GLN A 94 -10.82 -12.69 -19.26
N GLU A 95 -11.50 -11.93 -18.39
CA GLU A 95 -10.92 -10.74 -17.77
C GLU A 95 -9.64 -11.08 -16.98
N LYS A 96 -9.61 -12.23 -16.31
CA LYS A 96 -8.44 -12.69 -15.56
C LYS A 96 -7.25 -12.96 -16.47
N ARG A 97 -7.47 -13.64 -17.58
CA ARG A 97 -6.43 -13.86 -18.61
C ARG A 97 -5.93 -12.53 -19.20
N ASP A 98 -6.84 -11.63 -19.54
CA ASP A 98 -6.52 -10.33 -20.09
C ASP A 98 -5.76 -9.45 -19.08
N LEU A 99 -6.18 -9.48 -17.81
CA LEU A 99 -5.48 -8.82 -16.71
C LEU A 99 -4.06 -9.38 -16.52
N ALA A 100 -3.89 -10.69 -16.62
CA ALA A 100 -2.58 -11.33 -16.53
C ALA A 100 -1.61 -10.80 -17.59
N VAL A 101 -2.07 -10.57 -18.82
CA VAL A 101 -1.25 -9.95 -19.89
C VAL A 101 -0.87 -8.51 -19.54
N ILE A 102 -1.79 -7.73 -18.98
CA ILE A 102 -1.48 -6.34 -18.54
C ILE A 102 -0.44 -6.36 -17.41
N ILE A 103 -0.59 -7.27 -16.43
CA ILE A 103 0.36 -7.41 -15.32
C ILE A 103 1.74 -7.83 -15.84
N GLU A 104 1.80 -8.80 -16.74
CA GLU A 104 3.04 -9.25 -17.37
C GLU A 104 3.78 -8.09 -18.03
N GLU A 105 3.11 -7.33 -18.89
CA GLU A 105 3.70 -6.15 -19.55
C GLU A 105 4.14 -5.07 -18.56
N MET A 106 3.38 -4.85 -17.49
CA MET A 106 3.75 -3.89 -16.44
C MET A 106 5.04 -4.31 -15.73
N LEU A 107 5.17 -5.60 -15.40
CA LEU A 107 6.38 -6.14 -14.74
C LEU A 107 7.58 -6.16 -15.69
N GLU A 108 7.40 -6.53 -16.97
CA GLU A 108 8.49 -6.53 -17.95
C GLU A 108 9.05 -5.13 -18.18
N GLN A 109 8.17 -4.14 -18.37
CA GLN A 109 8.62 -2.75 -18.55
C GLN A 109 9.28 -2.19 -17.29
N ARG A 110 8.81 -2.58 -16.11
CA ARG A 110 9.46 -2.23 -14.85
C ARG A 110 10.83 -2.92 -14.72
N TYR A 111 10.93 -4.17 -15.11
CA TYR A 111 12.21 -4.90 -15.15
C TYR A 111 13.22 -4.22 -16.08
N GLN A 112 12.78 -3.76 -17.24
CA GLN A 112 13.61 -2.98 -18.17
C GLN A 112 14.02 -1.65 -17.54
N GLY A 113 13.08 -0.92 -16.93
CA GLY A 113 13.25 0.43 -16.41
C GLY A 113 13.00 1.52 -17.45
N VAL A 114 13.43 2.73 -17.14
CA VAL A 114 13.38 3.89 -18.05
C VAL A 114 14.79 4.43 -18.28
N LYS A 115 15.03 4.97 -19.49
CA LYS A 115 16.29 5.66 -19.76
C LYS A 115 16.26 7.08 -19.21
N ASN A 116 17.30 7.44 -18.45
CA ASN A 116 17.53 8.84 -18.08
C ASN A 116 18.17 9.64 -19.25
N GLU A 117 18.44 10.91 -19.02
CA GLU A 117 19.05 11.81 -20.02
C GLU A 117 20.42 11.32 -20.50
N GLN A 118 21.15 10.59 -19.67
CA GLN A 118 22.45 10.00 -20.02
C GLN A 118 22.33 8.65 -20.73
N GLY A 119 21.11 8.19 -21.06
CA GLY A 119 20.84 6.92 -21.73
C GLY A 119 20.97 5.68 -20.83
N VAL A 120 21.13 5.87 -19.50
CA VAL A 120 21.24 4.79 -18.54
C VAL A 120 19.84 4.33 -18.11
N TRP A 121 19.64 3.01 -18.02
CA TRP A 121 18.41 2.41 -17.55
C TRP A 121 18.31 2.49 -16.02
N VAL A 122 17.35 3.26 -15.54
CA VAL A 122 17.10 3.47 -14.10
C VAL A 122 15.70 2.98 -13.70
N THR A 123 15.52 2.73 -12.40
CA THR A 123 14.21 2.38 -11.85
C THR A 123 13.43 3.67 -11.59
N PRO A 124 12.26 3.90 -12.21
CA PRO A 124 11.43 5.05 -11.89
C PRO A 124 10.84 4.90 -10.49
N ALA A 125 10.77 6.02 -9.75
CA ALA A 125 10.18 6.05 -8.41
C ALA A 125 8.68 5.69 -8.43
N PHE A 126 7.97 6.08 -9.50
CA PHE A 126 6.54 5.85 -9.70
C PHE A 126 6.24 5.31 -11.10
N PRO A 127 5.09 4.62 -11.28
CA PRO A 127 4.15 4.21 -10.24
C PRO A 127 4.76 3.21 -9.27
N LYS A 128 4.36 3.24 -8.01
CA LYS A 128 4.61 2.10 -7.11
C LYS A 128 3.79 0.91 -7.60
N LEU A 129 4.39 -0.26 -7.65
CA LEU A 129 3.73 -1.49 -8.05
C LEU A 129 3.45 -2.34 -6.81
N ILE A 130 2.23 -2.83 -6.68
CA ILE A 130 1.82 -3.78 -5.64
C ILE A 130 1.31 -5.02 -6.33
N TYR A 131 1.96 -6.14 -6.05
CA TYR A 131 1.61 -7.45 -6.57
C TYR A 131 0.97 -8.29 -5.47
N VAL A 132 -0.25 -8.78 -5.72
CA VAL A 132 -0.94 -9.65 -4.78
C VAL A 132 -0.49 -11.08 -5.01
N LEU A 133 -0.02 -11.71 -3.94
CA LEU A 133 0.28 -13.13 -3.89
C LEU A 133 -1.02 -13.88 -3.63
N GLU A 134 -1.40 -14.73 -4.58
CA GLU A 134 -2.68 -15.44 -4.64
C GLU A 134 -2.44 -16.93 -4.79
N GLU A 135 -3.44 -17.75 -4.48
CA GLU A 135 -3.38 -19.18 -4.70
C GLU A 135 -3.06 -19.53 -6.17
N ASP A 136 -3.62 -18.76 -7.10
CA ASP A 136 -3.44 -18.97 -8.55
C ASP A 136 -2.07 -18.56 -9.09
N ASN A 137 -1.20 -17.94 -8.26
CA ASN A 137 0.11 -17.45 -8.73
C ASN A 137 1.29 -17.81 -7.82
N ILE A 138 1.08 -18.39 -6.62
CA ILE A 138 2.15 -18.58 -5.64
C ILE A 138 2.78 -19.98 -5.64
N HIS A 139 2.04 -21.00 -6.07
CA HIS A 139 2.53 -22.38 -6.11
C HIS A 139 3.13 -22.71 -7.48
N ASP A 140 4.07 -23.64 -7.51
CA ASP A 140 4.81 -24.00 -8.73
C ASP A 140 3.90 -24.57 -9.84
N ASP A 141 2.77 -25.15 -9.47
CA ASP A 141 1.73 -25.67 -10.36
C ASP A 141 0.57 -24.68 -10.61
N SER A 142 0.62 -23.50 -10.03
CA SER A 142 -0.41 -22.47 -10.23
C SER A 142 -0.39 -21.95 -11.68
N PRO A 143 -1.56 -21.68 -12.27
CA PRO A 143 -1.67 -21.29 -13.69
C PRO A 143 -0.96 -19.97 -14.02
N TYR A 144 -0.81 -19.09 -13.04
CA TYR A 144 -0.17 -17.79 -13.20
C TYR A 144 1.17 -17.68 -12.44
N TYR A 145 1.79 -18.80 -12.06
CA TYR A 145 3.08 -18.80 -11.35
C TYR A 145 4.19 -18.07 -12.12
N TYR A 146 4.14 -18.09 -13.45
CA TYR A 146 5.08 -17.37 -14.31
C TYR A 146 5.13 -15.84 -14.01
N LEU A 147 3.99 -15.25 -13.61
CA LEU A 147 3.93 -13.84 -13.21
C LEU A 147 4.71 -13.61 -11.90
N THR A 148 4.60 -14.53 -10.96
CA THR A 148 5.34 -14.48 -9.70
C THR A 148 6.86 -14.65 -9.92
N GLN A 149 7.25 -15.53 -10.85
CA GLN A 149 8.65 -15.65 -11.29
C GLN A 149 9.17 -14.36 -11.94
N LEU A 150 8.34 -13.72 -12.78
CA LEU A 150 8.68 -12.43 -13.38
C LEU A 150 8.75 -11.31 -12.33
N ALA A 151 7.83 -11.29 -11.37
CA ALA A 151 7.87 -10.37 -10.23
C ALA A 151 9.15 -10.56 -9.39
N ALA A 152 9.55 -11.81 -9.13
CA ALA A 152 10.80 -12.11 -8.45
C ALA A 152 12.06 -11.59 -9.21
N LYS A 153 12.10 -11.76 -10.53
CA LYS A 153 13.16 -11.18 -11.38
C LYS A 153 13.17 -9.64 -11.29
N CYS A 154 11.99 -9.03 -11.34
CA CYS A 154 11.84 -7.59 -11.21
C CYS A 154 12.33 -7.10 -9.83
N THR A 155 11.93 -7.78 -8.76
CA THR A 155 12.38 -7.51 -7.39
C THR A 155 13.89 -7.58 -7.27
N ALA A 156 14.51 -8.66 -7.74
CA ALA A 156 15.94 -8.85 -7.64
C ALA A 156 16.76 -7.77 -8.36
N ARG A 157 16.22 -7.15 -9.40
CA ARG A 157 16.90 -6.11 -10.19
C ARG A 157 16.48 -4.69 -9.83
N ARG A 158 15.20 -4.48 -9.50
CA ARG A 158 14.58 -3.15 -9.39
C ARG A 158 13.99 -2.85 -8.01
N MET A 159 13.99 -3.83 -7.10
CA MET A 159 13.41 -3.71 -5.74
C MET A 159 11.90 -3.35 -5.75
N VAL A 160 11.20 -3.79 -6.77
CA VAL A 160 9.75 -3.70 -6.97
C VAL A 160 9.29 -4.95 -7.74
N PRO A 161 8.01 -5.36 -7.61
CA PRO A 161 6.90 -4.78 -6.86
C PRO A 161 6.99 -5.03 -5.35
N ASP A 162 6.12 -4.33 -4.60
CA ASP A 162 5.81 -4.68 -3.23
C ASP A 162 4.72 -5.76 -3.20
N TYR A 163 4.64 -6.53 -2.11
CA TYR A 163 3.77 -7.71 -2.03
C TYR A 163 2.66 -7.54 -1.00
N ILE A 164 1.47 -8.04 -1.34
CA ILE A 164 0.33 -8.22 -0.45
C ILE A 164 -0.10 -9.68 -0.53
N SER A 165 -0.35 -10.31 0.62
CA SER A 165 -0.91 -11.65 0.66
C SER A 165 -2.44 -11.61 0.63
N GLU A 166 -3.05 -12.21 -0.40
CA GLU A 166 -4.49 -12.43 -0.47
C GLU A 166 -4.99 -13.19 0.76
N LYS A 167 -4.36 -14.31 1.08
CA LYS A 167 -4.71 -15.17 2.23
C LYS A 167 -4.79 -14.38 3.53
N LYS A 168 -3.77 -13.57 3.83
CA LYS A 168 -3.72 -12.80 5.08
C LYS A 168 -4.64 -11.58 5.05
N MET A 169 -4.84 -10.97 3.90
CA MET A 169 -5.83 -9.89 3.76
C MET A 169 -7.25 -10.40 4.03
N LEU A 170 -7.62 -11.54 3.45
CA LEU A 170 -8.92 -12.17 3.71
C LEU A 170 -9.08 -12.55 5.18
N GLU A 171 -8.05 -13.14 5.80
CA GLU A 171 -8.07 -13.53 7.22
C GLU A 171 -8.24 -12.31 8.16
N LEU A 172 -7.51 -11.22 7.92
CA LEU A 172 -7.43 -10.09 8.86
C LEU A 172 -8.41 -8.96 8.55
N LYS A 173 -8.82 -8.79 7.30
CA LYS A 173 -9.63 -7.67 6.82
C LYS A 173 -10.93 -8.10 6.15
N GLY A 174 -11.10 -9.41 5.88
CA GLY A 174 -12.27 -9.96 5.22
C GLY A 174 -12.37 -9.67 3.73
N ASP A 175 -11.44 -8.89 3.15
CA ASP A 175 -11.41 -8.57 1.72
C ASP A 175 -9.99 -8.19 1.28
N VAL A 176 -9.75 -8.19 -0.03
CA VAL A 176 -8.48 -7.78 -0.64
C VAL A 176 -8.70 -6.51 -1.45
N TYR A 177 -8.00 -5.46 -1.09
CA TYR A 177 -8.16 -4.15 -1.70
C TYR A 177 -6.85 -3.35 -1.65
N PRO A 178 -6.68 -2.34 -2.54
CA PRO A 178 -5.44 -1.58 -2.59
C PRO A 178 -5.25 -0.71 -1.35
N CYS A 179 -4.00 -0.60 -0.92
CA CYS A 179 -3.60 0.42 0.03
C CYS A 179 -3.41 1.77 -0.69
N MET A 180 -3.45 2.85 0.08
CA MET A 180 -3.13 4.19 -0.39
C MET A 180 -1.68 4.53 -0.03
N GLY A 181 -0.96 5.10 -0.98
CA GLY A 181 0.40 5.55 -0.77
C GLY A 181 1.31 4.45 -0.19
N CYS A 182 1.92 4.75 0.97
CA CYS A 182 2.85 3.84 1.64
C CYS A 182 2.14 2.90 2.63
N ARG A 183 1.20 2.08 2.16
CA ARG A 183 0.48 1.04 2.92
C ARG A 183 -0.56 1.54 3.91
N SER A 184 -1.17 2.71 3.68
CA SER A 184 -2.39 3.08 4.41
C SER A 184 -3.59 2.32 3.87
N PHE A 185 -4.23 1.53 4.71
CA PHE A 185 -5.44 0.78 4.37
C PHE A 185 -6.67 1.47 4.93
N LEU A 186 -7.72 1.53 4.12
CA LEU A 186 -9.04 1.94 4.61
C LEU A 186 -9.62 0.86 5.52
N THR A 187 -10.44 1.25 6.48
CA THR A 187 -11.28 0.32 7.22
C THR A 187 -12.45 -0.16 6.34
N PRO A 188 -13.04 -1.34 6.60
CA PRO A 188 -14.31 -1.72 6.00
C PRO A 188 -15.35 -0.61 6.22
N ASP A 189 -16.11 -0.28 5.20
CA ASP A 189 -17.15 0.77 5.30
C ASP A 189 -18.36 0.29 6.10
N ARG A 190 -19.09 1.28 6.66
CA ARG A 190 -20.39 1.08 7.30
C ARG A 190 -21.47 1.91 6.61
N PHE A 191 -21.11 2.64 5.56
CA PHE A 191 -22.02 3.52 4.82
C PHE A 191 -22.85 2.77 3.78
N THR A 192 -22.49 1.56 3.41
CA THR A 192 -23.22 0.74 2.43
C THR A 192 -24.67 0.56 2.85
N ASP A 193 -24.93 0.29 4.15
CA ASP A 193 -26.27 0.14 4.69
C ASP A 193 -26.90 1.48 5.09
N ALA A 194 -26.09 2.49 5.38
CA ALA A 194 -26.57 3.81 5.80
C ALA A 194 -26.94 4.75 4.63
N GLY A 195 -26.74 4.35 3.38
CA GLY A 195 -27.06 5.14 2.19
C GLY A 195 -26.28 6.44 2.05
N VAL A 196 -25.06 6.49 2.54
CA VAL A 196 -24.20 7.68 2.50
C VAL A 196 -23.81 8.01 1.06
N GLY A 197 -23.94 9.28 0.68
CA GLY A 197 -23.72 9.74 -0.69
C GLY A 197 -24.74 9.15 -1.66
N ASN A 198 -24.38 9.08 -2.92
CA ASN A 198 -25.19 8.45 -3.97
C ASN A 198 -24.60 7.09 -4.38
N ILE A 199 -24.13 6.30 -3.40
CA ILE A 199 -23.40 5.06 -3.65
C ILE A 199 -24.19 4.06 -4.50
N ALA A 200 -25.52 3.99 -4.31
CA ALA A 200 -26.40 3.13 -5.11
C ALA A 200 -26.39 3.48 -6.62
N ASN A 201 -26.02 4.72 -6.96
CA ASN A 201 -25.93 5.19 -8.34
C ASN A 201 -24.52 5.02 -8.93
N ALA A 202 -23.55 4.56 -8.14
CA ALA A 202 -22.21 4.27 -8.63
C ALA A 202 -22.21 3.00 -9.50
N GLY A 203 -21.55 3.04 -10.67
CA GLY A 203 -21.56 1.92 -11.63
C GLY A 203 -20.98 0.61 -11.10
N ASN A 204 -20.21 0.66 -10.02
CA ASN A 204 -19.61 -0.50 -9.37
C ASN A 204 -20.29 -0.89 -8.05
N TYR A 205 -21.50 -0.34 -7.77
CA TYR A 205 -22.22 -0.67 -6.55
C TYR A 205 -22.78 -2.10 -6.59
N VAL A 206 -22.47 -2.85 -5.55
CA VAL A 206 -23.04 -4.18 -5.28
C VAL A 206 -23.59 -4.15 -3.85
N PRO A 207 -24.90 -4.35 -3.62
CA PRO A 207 -25.47 -4.36 -2.27
C PRO A 207 -24.78 -5.38 -1.36
N GLY A 208 -24.54 -4.99 -0.10
CA GLY A 208 -23.92 -5.85 0.90
C GLY A 208 -22.39 -6.06 0.76
N LYS A 209 -21.77 -5.48 -0.27
CA LYS A 209 -20.31 -5.58 -0.46
C LYS A 209 -19.62 -4.26 -0.13
N HIS A 210 -18.61 -4.30 0.75
CA HIS A 210 -17.80 -3.13 1.09
C HIS A 210 -17.14 -2.51 -0.14
N LYS A 211 -16.97 -1.18 -0.12
CA LYS A 211 -16.35 -0.40 -1.18
C LYS A 211 -15.05 0.23 -0.68
N TYR A 212 -14.00 0.13 -1.49
CA TYR A 212 -12.69 0.69 -1.16
C TYR A 212 -12.25 1.75 -2.18
N TYR A 213 -12.69 1.66 -3.44
CA TYR A 213 -12.40 2.66 -4.46
C TYR A 213 -13.28 3.90 -4.30
N GLY A 214 -12.68 5.08 -4.53
CA GLY A 214 -13.35 6.37 -4.42
C GLY A 214 -13.52 6.89 -2.98
N ARG A 215 -12.95 6.21 -2.00
CA ARG A 215 -12.86 6.61 -0.60
C ARG A 215 -11.49 7.26 -0.32
N PHE A 216 -11.32 7.85 0.86
CA PHE A 216 -10.08 8.57 1.19
C PHE A 216 -9.70 8.45 2.66
N ASN A 217 -8.42 8.77 2.96
CA ASN A 217 -7.92 8.95 4.32
C ASN A 217 -7.81 10.45 4.62
N GLN A 218 -8.27 10.87 5.79
CA GLN A 218 -8.28 12.27 6.24
C GLN A 218 -6.88 12.75 6.70
N GLY A 219 -5.96 11.81 6.91
CA GLY A 219 -4.59 12.10 7.32
C GLY A 219 -4.12 11.28 8.51
N VAL A 220 -2.92 11.59 8.97
CA VAL A 220 -2.23 10.88 10.06
C VAL A 220 -1.65 11.84 11.09
N VAL A 221 -1.71 11.45 12.36
CA VAL A 221 -0.94 12.04 13.46
C VAL A 221 -0.12 10.93 14.10
N THR A 222 1.18 11.16 14.31
CA THR A 222 2.11 10.13 14.77
C THR A 222 2.58 10.41 16.20
N ILE A 223 2.41 9.42 17.08
CA ILE A 223 2.97 9.44 18.42
C ILE A 223 4.47 9.08 18.39
N ASN A 224 5.27 9.84 19.12
CA ASN A 224 6.69 9.56 19.36
C ASN A 224 6.83 8.73 20.63
N LEU A 225 6.93 7.40 20.49
CA LEU A 225 7.00 6.48 21.62
C LEU A 225 8.27 6.67 22.48
N PRO A 226 9.46 6.91 21.91
CA PRO A 226 10.64 7.26 22.70
C PRO A 226 10.47 8.50 23.59
N ASP A 227 9.72 9.52 23.16
CA ASP A 227 9.43 10.69 24.00
C ASP A 227 8.65 10.31 25.27
N VAL A 228 7.69 9.40 25.12
CA VAL A 228 6.92 8.88 26.28
C VAL A 228 7.84 8.15 27.26
N ALA A 229 8.68 7.24 26.75
CA ALA A 229 9.61 6.46 27.54
C ALA A 229 10.62 7.35 28.29
N LEU A 230 11.27 8.26 27.59
CA LEU A 230 12.25 9.18 28.15
C LEU A 230 11.63 10.14 29.18
N SER A 231 10.43 10.63 28.93
CA SER A 231 9.69 11.50 29.88
C SER A 231 9.29 10.76 31.14
N SER A 232 9.14 9.44 31.12
CA SER A 232 8.84 8.63 32.31
C SER A 232 10.06 8.43 33.23
N GLY A 233 11.28 8.63 32.71
CA GLY A 233 12.52 8.34 33.42
C GLY A 233 12.71 6.84 33.72
N GLY A 234 12.09 5.95 32.97
CA GLY A 234 12.14 4.50 33.16
C GLY A 234 11.13 3.95 34.18
N ASN A 235 10.31 4.81 34.78
CA ASN A 235 9.25 4.37 35.70
C ASN A 235 8.02 3.89 34.90
N ILE A 236 7.59 2.65 35.12
CA ILE A 236 6.53 2.00 34.35
C ILE A 236 5.14 2.62 34.58
N GLU A 237 4.81 3.01 35.81
CA GLU A 237 3.51 3.62 36.13
C GLU A 237 3.42 5.01 35.49
N LYS A 238 4.49 5.78 35.61
CA LYS A 238 4.62 7.10 34.98
C LYS A 238 4.60 6.98 33.47
N PHE A 239 5.19 5.91 32.88
CA PHE A 239 5.13 5.65 31.46
C PHE A 239 3.67 5.56 30.97
N TRP A 240 2.86 4.72 31.60
CA TRP A 240 1.47 4.54 31.20
C TRP A 240 0.63 5.82 31.37
N THR A 241 0.88 6.59 32.42
CA THR A 241 0.22 7.89 32.63
C THR A 241 0.55 8.86 31.49
N ILE A 242 1.84 9.05 31.17
CA ILE A 242 2.28 9.93 30.09
C ILE A 242 1.81 9.41 28.74
N PHE A 243 1.78 8.09 28.55
CA PHE A 243 1.30 7.48 27.32
C PHE A 243 -0.16 7.81 27.04
N GLU A 244 -1.04 7.71 28.05
CA GLU A 244 -2.44 8.13 27.94
C GLU A 244 -2.57 9.63 27.62
N GLU A 245 -1.79 10.50 28.25
CA GLU A 245 -1.77 11.93 27.96
C GLU A 245 -1.36 12.22 26.52
N ARG A 246 -0.34 11.52 26.01
CA ARG A 246 0.11 11.68 24.60
C ARG A 246 -0.89 11.11 23.61
N LEU A 247 -1.57 10.01 23.92
CA LEU A 247 -2.66 9.48 23.11
C LEU A 247 -3.81 10.45 23.01
N GLU A 248 -4.20 11.10 24.12
CA GLU A 248 -5.24 12.13 24.13
C GLU A 248 -4.82 13.36 23.28
N LEU A 249 -3.57 13.77 23.33
CA LEU A 249 -3.06 14.83 22.46
C LEU A 249 -3.13 14.44 20.98
N CYS A 250 -2.78 13.21 20.65
CA CYS A 250 -2.92 12.69 19.29
C CYS A 250 -4.38 12.64 18.84
N HIS A 251 -5.28 12.20 19.70
CA HIS A 251 -6.72 12.19 19.45
C HIS A 251 -7.26 13.59 19.14
N ARG A 252 -6.93 14.57 19.97
CA ARG A 252 -7.30 15.97 19.74
C ARG A 252 -6.74 16.52 18.43
N ALA A 253 -5.50 16.18 18.09
CA ALA A 253 -4.89 16.59 16.83
C ALA A 253 -5.57 15.93 15.62
N LEU A 254 -5.96 14.65 15.71
CA LEU A 254 -6.76 13.97 14.71
C LEU A 254 -8.15 14.61 14.56
N ARG A 255 -8.80 14.97 15.67
CA ARG A 255 -10.06 15.72 15.67
C ARG A 255 -9.92 17.07 14.97
N CYS A 256 -8.87 17.83 15.24
CA CYS A 256 -8.61 19.10 14.54
C CYS A 256 -8.50 18.90 13.02
N ARG A 257 -7.85 17.81 12.56
CA ARG A 257 -7.79 17.49 11.12
C ARG A 257 -9.16 17.16 10.56
N HIS A 258 -9.93 16.33 11.24
CA HIS A 258 -11.29 15.96 10.87
C HIS A 258 -12.20 17.20 10.80
N ASP A 259 -12.21 18.02 11.84
CA ASP A 259 -13.07 19.20 11.94
C ASP A 259 -12.72 20.24 10.86
N ARG A 260 -11.46 20.32 10.42
CA ARG A 260 -11.03 21.20 9.33
C ARG A 260 -11.64 20.83 7.98
N LEU A 261 -12.05 19.58 7.78
CA LEU A 261 -12.68 19.11 6.54
C LEU A 261 -14.18 19.39 6.50
N LYS A 262 -14.83 19.64 7.63
CA LYS A 262 -16.27 19.94 7.69
C LYS A 262 -16.59 21.21 6.89
N GLY A 263 -17.70 21.18 6.18
CA GLY A 263 -18.14 22.26 5.31
C GLY A 263 -17.35 22.38 4.01
N THR A 264 -16.39 21.51 3.74
CA THR A 264 -15.71 21.47 2.44
C THR A 264 -16.71 21.08 1.35
N LEU A 265 -16.75 21.85 0.26
CA LEU A 265 -17.67 21.58 -0.83
C LEU A 265 -17.08 20.55 -1.79
N SER A 266 -17.94 19.75 -2.41
CA SER A 266 -17.56 18.72 -3.40
C SER A 266 -16.74 19.28 -4.58
N ASP A 267 -16.85 20.58 -4.82
CA ASP A 267 -16.08 21.31 -5.84
C ASP A 267 -14.57 21.37 -5.57
N ALA A 268 -14.15 21.14 -4.31
CA ALA A 268 -12.72 21.09 -3.98
C ALA A 268 -12.01 19.88 -4.59
N ALA A 269 -12.72 18.76 -4.79
CA ALA A 269 -12.21 17.56 -5.45
C ALA A 269 -13.29 16.86 -6.30
N PRO A 270 -13.74 17.48 -7.41
CA PRO A 270 -14.88 16.99 -8.17
C PRO A 270 -14.66 15.58 -8.75
N ILE A 271 -13.46 15.25 -9.18
CA ILE A 271 -13.13 13.91 -9.70
C ILE A 271 -13.29 12.83 -8.63
N LEU A 272 -13.01 13.15 -7.36
CA LEU A 272 -13.20 12.20 -6.25
C LEU A 272 -14.65 12.16 -5.78
N TRP A 273 -15.28 13.32 -5.60
CA TRP A 273 -16.55 13.41 -4.88
C TRP A 273 -17.80 13.57 -5.76
N GLN A 274 -17.68 14.15 -6.96
CA GLN A 274 -18.81 14.30 -7.89
C GLN A 274 -18.83 13.20 -8.95
N TYR A 275 -17.67 12.82 -9.49
CA TYR A 275 -17.52 11.88 -10.62
C TYR A 275 -16.77 10.60 -10.24
N GLY A 276 -16.39 10.43 -8.98
CA GLY A 276 -15.64 9.28 -8.50
C GLY A 276 -16.43 7.98 -8.46
N ALA A 277 -15.80 6.95 -7.93
CA ALA A 277 -16.36 5.60 -7.93
C ALA A 277 -17.51 5.39 -6.92
N CYS A 278 -17.63 6.21 -5.88
CA CYS A 278 -18.59 6.00 -4.78
C CYS A 278 -19.52 7.20 -4.52
N ALA A 279 -18.98 8.32 -4.07
CA ALA A 279 -19.77 9.40 -3.44
C ALA A 279 -20.84 10.00 -4.34
N ARG A 280 -20.51 10.37 -5.58
CA ARG A 280 -21.45 10.97 -6.55
C ARG A 280 -22.25 12.16 -5.99
N LEU A 281 -21.58 13.03 -5.21
CA LEU A 281 -22.18 14.23 -4.66
C LEU A 281 -22.56 15.23 -5.76
N LYS A 282 -23.56 16.04 -5.50
CA LYS A 282 -23.91 17.16 -6.36
C LYS A 282 -22.85 18.27 -6.23
N LYS A 283 -22.75 19.09 -7.27
CA LYS A 283 -21.91 20.31 -7.24
C LYS A 283 -22.35 21.21 -6.08
N GLY A 284 -21.38 21.70 -5.29
CA GLY A 284 -21.63 22.54 -4.12
C GLY A 284 -22.18 21.81 -2.89
N GLU A 285 -22.30 20.48 -2.92
CA GLU A 285 -22.73 19.69 -1.76
C GLU A 285 -21.57 19.53 -0.77
N PRO A 286 -21.78 19.76 0.56
CA PRO A 286 -20.76 19.53 1.57
C PRO A 286 -20.40 18.04 1.69
N ILE A 287 -19.12 17.76 1.97
CA ILE A 287 -18.62 16.38 2.12
C ILE A 287 -18.82 15.79 3.52
N ASP A 288 -19.47 16.52 4.42
CA ASP A 288 -19.56 16.17 5.85
C ASP A 288 -20.00 14.73 6.09
N LYS A 289 -21.00 14.25 5.36
CA LYS A 289 -21.45 12.85 5.44
C LYS A 289 -20.41 11.81 5.04
N LEU A 290 -19.36 12.20 4.30
CA LEU A 290 -18.25 11.33 3.92
C LEU A 290 -17.17 11.23 5.01
N LEU A 291 -17.29 11.99 6.09
CA LEU A 291 -16.34 12.00 7.20
C LEU A 291 -16.70 10.98 8.29
N TYR A 292 -17.86 10.36 8.21
CA TYR A 292 -18.43 9.42 9.18
C TYR A 292 -18.76 8.07 8.54
N ASP A 293 -19.32 7.16 9.33
CA ASP A 293 -19.86 5.86 8.91
C ASP A 293 -18.85 4.98 8.16
N GLY A 294 -17.55 5.19 8.39
CA GLY A 294 -16.48 4.43 7.74
C GLY A 294 -16.25 4.78 6.27
N TYR A 295 -16.86 5.85 5.71
CA TYR A 295 -16.55 6.26 4.35
C TYR A 295 -15.09 6.72 4.20
N SER A 296 -14.59 7.49 5.13
CA SER A 296 -13.19 7.88 5.22
C SER A 296 -12.56 7.37 6.52
N THR A 297 -11.25 7.25 6.53
CA THR A 297 -10.48 6.86 7.71
C THR A 297 -9.60 7.99 8.17
N ILE A 298 -9.18 7.95 9.43
CA ILE A 298 -8.15 8.82 9.97
C ILE A 298 -7.18 7.98 10.79
N SER A 299 -5.87 8.23 10.69
CA SER A 299 -4.88 7.28 11.17
C SER A 299 -4.09 7.81 12.36
N LEU A 300 -3.99 6.99 13.41
CA LEU A 300 -2.98 7.15 14.46
C LEU A 300 -1.72 6.43 14.02
N GLY A 301 -0.65 7.19 13.73
CA GLY A 301 0.67 6.66 13.44
C GLY A 301 1.51 6.50 14.72
N TYR A 302 2.57 5.72 14.66
CA TYR A 302 3.53 5.55 15.74
C TYR A 302 4.95 5.34 15.21
N ALA A 303 5.93 5.72 16.03
CA ALA A 303 7.35 5.61 15.70
C ALA A 303 8.18 5.26 16.92
N GLY A 304 9.29 4.56 16.68
CA GLY A 304 10.31 4.31 17.70
C GLY A 304 9.91 3.28 18.76
N LEU A 305 9.17 2.23 18.38
CA LEU A 305 8.84 1.16 19.34
C LEU A 305 10.09 0.49 19.89
N TYR A 306 11.11 0.28 19.06
CA TYR A 306 12.39 -0.27 19.49
C TYR A 306 13.04 0.59 20.58
N GLU A 307 13.23 1.88 20.33
CA GLU A 307 13.90 2.80 21.26
C GLU A 307 13.09 2.97 22.55
N CYS A 308 11.78 2.98 22.45
CA CYS A 308 10.88 3.01 23.61
C CYS A 308 11.09 1.79 24.52
N VAL A 309 11.03 0.59 23.96
CA VAL A 309 11.20 -0.67 24.70
C VAL A 309 12.62 -0.79 25.22
N LYS A 310 13.62 -0.41 24.42
CA LYS A 310 15.04 -0.42 24.81
C LYS A 310 15.29 0.46 26.02
N TYR A 311 14.73 1.66 26.07
CA TYR A 311 14.87 2.54 27.21
C TYR A 311 14.19 2.00 28.48
N MET A 312 12.97 1.48 28.32
CA MET A 312 12.17 0.99 29.46
C MET A 312 12.66 -0.34 30.04
N THR A 313 13.24 -1.22 29.23
CA THR A 313 13.61 -2.58 29.63
C THR A 313 15.10 -2.89 29.59
N GLY A 314 15.90 -2.01 28.98
CA GLY A 314 17.32 -2.26 28.68
C GLY A 314 17.55 -3.21 27.49
N LYS A 315 16.49 -3.76 26.89
CA LYS A 315 16.55 -4.79 25.84
C LYS A 315 15.84 -4.35 24.58
N SER A 316 16.20 -4.97 23.45
CA SER A 316 15.41 -4.84 22.22
C SER A 316 14.01 -5.43 22.39
N HIS A 317 13.04 -4.92 21.64
CA HIS A 317 11.70 -5.50 21.60
C HIS A 317 11.66 -6.90 20.96
N THR A 318 12.74 -7.34 20.31
CA THR A 318 12.93 -8.71 19.81
C THR A 318 13.28 -9.72 20.92
N ASP A 319 13.77 -9.24 22.08
CA ASP A 319 14.04 -10.11 23.21
C ASP A 319 12.71 -10.67 23.76
N PRO A 320 12.60 -12.01 23.95
CA PRO A 320 11.36 -12.64 24.42
C PRO A 320 10.81 -12.07 25.72
N SER A 321 11.67 -11.53 26.60
CA SER A 321 11.24 -10.90 27.86
C SER A 321 10.70 -9.48 27.67
N ALA A 322 11.06 -8.79 26.60
CA ALA A 322 10.63 -7.42 26.29
C ALA A 322 9.49 -7.37 25.27
N THR A 323 9.32 -8.38 24.42
CA THR A 323 8.25 -8.48 23.43
C THR A 323 6.84 -8.25 24.01
N PRO A 324 6.47 -8.83 25.18
CA PRO A 324 5.14 -8.59 25.76
C PRO A 324 4.85 -7.13 26.07
N PHE A 325 5.86 -6.36 26.50
CA PHE A 325 5.73 -4.92 26.72
C PHE A 325 5.50 -4.17 25.41
N ALA A 326 6.25 -4.50 24.35
CA ALA A 326 6.03 -3.94 23.01
C ALA A 326 4.61 -4.20 22.51
N LEU A 327 4.11 -5.43 22.64
CA LEU A 327 2.75 -5.81 22.25
C LEU A 327 1.68 -5.08 23.07
N SER A 328 1.90 -4.88 24.37
CA SER A 328 0.96 -4.15 25.23
C SER A 328 0.80 -2.67 24.81
N ILE A 329 1.89 -2.02 24.38
CA ILE A 329 1.85 -0.66 23.82
C ILE A 329 1.01 -0.64 22.55
N MET A 330 1.25 -1.58 21.64
CA MET A 330 0.51 -1.69 20.38
C MET A 330 -0.98 -1.97 20.60
N GLN A 331 -1.28 -2.91 21.48
CA GLN A 331 -2.66 -3.26 21.84
C GLN A 331 -3.40 -2.05 22.40
N LYS A 332 -2.78 -1.31 23.32
CA LYS A 332 -3.37 -0.12 23.91
C LYS A 332 -3.71 0.95 22.88
N MET A 333 -2.80 1.21 21.92
CA MET A 333 -3.07 2.15 20.82
C MET A 333 -4.23 1.69 19.94
N ASN A 334 -4.28 0.40 19.62
CA ASN A 334 -5.35 -0.17 18.80
C ASN A 334 -6.71 -0.10 19.52
N ASP A 335 -6.73 -0.40 20.82
CA ASP A 335 -7.96 -0.33 21.63
C ASP A 335 -8.46 1.11 21.76
N LYS A 336 -7.57 2.09 21.90
CA LYS A 336 -7.94 3.52 21.88
C LYS A 336 -8.55 3.95 20.54
N CYS A 337 -8.00 3.49 19.43
CA CYS A 337 -8.61 3.74 18.12
C CYS A 337 -10.04 3.17 18.03
N LYS A 338 -10.27 1.97 18.58
CA LYS A 338 -11.62 1.36 18.63
C LYS A 338 -12.58 2.13 19.55
N GLU A 339 -12.09 2.56 20.71
CA GLU A 339 -12.84 3.37 21.67
C GLU A 339 -13.32 4.69 21.02
N TRP A 340 -12.40 5.46 20.43
CA TRP A 340 -12.71 6.71 19.73
C TRP A 340 -13.66 6.50 18.55
N LYS A 341 -13.46 5.45 17.78
CA LYS A 341 -14.35 5.10 16.66
C LYS A 341 -15.77 4.86 17.14
N THR A 342 -15.95 4.12 18.23
CA THR A 342 -17.29 3.84 18.79
C THR A 342 -17.93 5.10 19.35
N ALA A 343 -17.16 5.95 20.04
CA ALA A 343 -17.67 7.15 20.68
C ALA A 343 -18.07 8.24 19.67
N GLU A 344 -17.37 8.35 18.54
CA GLU A 344 -17.46 9.50 17.64
C GLU A 344 -17.96 9.17 16.24
N ASN A 345 -18.13 7.87 15.91
CA ASN A 345 -18.49 7.41 14.57
C ASN A 345 -17.48 7.84 13.47
N ILE A 346 -16.22 8.03 13.86
CA ILE A 346 -15.10 8.36 12.96
C ILE A 346 -14.16 7.16 12.91
N ASP A 347 -13.75 6.74 11.72
CA ASP A 347 -12.94 5.55 11.56
C ASP A 347 -11.46 5.78 11.84
N TYR A 348 -11.13 5.86 13.12
CA TYR A 348 -9.75 5.83 13.61
C TYR A 348 -9.13 4.47 13.38
N SER A 349 -7.87 4.44 12.95
CA SER A 349 -7.16 3.19 12.71
C SER A 349 -5.67 3.32 13.04
N LEU A 350 -5.09 2.32 13.68
CA LEU A 350 -3.67 2.30 13.99
C LEU A 350 -2.86 1.97 12.74
N TYR A 351 -1.87 2.82 12.44
CA TYR A 351 -1.07 2.75 11.23
C TYR A 351 0.43 2.78 11.52
N GLY A 352 1.14 1.72 11.15
CA GLY A 352 2.59 1.67 11.12
C GLY A 352 3.13 2.52 9.97
N THR A 353 3.17 3.85 10.15
CA THR A 353 3.55 4.78 9.09
C THR A 353 5.02 4.64 8.72
N PRO A 354 5.39 4.62 7.44
CA PRO A 354 6.75 4.91 7.01
C PRO A 354 7.01 6.40 7.22
N LEU A 355 7.97 6.70 8.08
CA LEU A 355 8.23 8.06 8.56
C LEU A 355 9.53 8.64 7.99
N GLU A 356 9.63 8.86 6.73
CA GLU A 356 10.83 9.35 6.04
C GLU A 356 11.61 10.40 6.85
N SER A 357 11.44 11.69 6.59
CA SER A 357 12.15 12.78 7.31
C SER A 357 11.72 12.97 8.77
N THR A 358 10.56 12.42 9.17
CA THR A 358 10.03 12.58 10.54
C THR A 358 10.87 11.81 11.56
N THR A 359 11.47 10.68 11.17
CA THR A 359 12.39 9.93 12.05
C THR A 359 13.60 10.76 12.46
N TYR A 360 14.18 11.48 11.51
CA TYR A 360 15.26 12.44 11.78
C TYR A 360 14.81 13.59 12.68
N LYS A 361 13.66 14.20 12.36
CA LYS A 361 13.11 15.30 13.16
C LYS A 361 12.86 14.88 14.60
N PHE A 362 12.26 13.71 14.80
CA PHE A 362 12.02 13.16 16.14
C PHE A 362 13.33 12.90 16.89
N ALA A 363 14.32 12.28 16.23
CA ALA A 363 15.64 12.06 16.84
C ALA A 363 16.28 13.37 17.31
N LYS A 364 16.27 14.41 16.47
CA LYS A 364 16.82 15.73 16.83
C LYS A 364 16.08 16.39 18.00
N CYS A 365 14.76 16.27 18.04
CA CYS A 365 13.96 16.79 19.16
C CYS A 365 14.27 16.04 20.47
N LEU A 366 14.42 14.72 20.40
CA LEU A 366 14.78 13.89 21.55
C LEU A 366 16.17 14.22 22.07
N GLN A 367 17.17 14.34 21.18
CA GLN A 367 18.53 14.73 21.55
C GLN A 367 18.58 16.12 22.22
N LYS A 368 17.82 17.08 21.68
CA LYS A 368 17.74 18.44 22.28
C LYS A 368 17.12 18.42 23.67
N ARG A 369 16.14 17.56 23.91
CA ARG A 369 15.37 17.52 25.15
C ARG A 369 15.99 16.65 26.22
N PHE A 370 16.55 15.51 25.86
CA PHE A 370 17.02 14.47 26.79
C PHE A 370 18.53 14.18 26.71
N GLY A 371 19.23 14.79 25.74
CA GLY A 371 20.64 14.49 25.47
C GLY A 371 20.81 13.22 24.61
N VAL A 372 22.07 12.81 24.48
CA VAL A 372 22.46 11.60 23.76
C VAL A 372 22.48 10.42 24.72
N ILE A 373 21.65 9.41 24.45
CA ILE A 373 21.51 8.19 25.23
C ILE A 373 21.82 7.02 24.31
N GLU A 374 22.82 6.22 24.67
CA GLU A 374 23.27 5.08 23.87
C GLU A 374 22.14 4.08 23.59
N GLY A 375 22.01 3.69 22.32
CA GLY A 375 20.99 2.77 21.84
C GLY A 375 19.56 3.33 21.79
N VAL A 376 19.35 4.61 22.13
CA VAL A 376 18.05 5.27 22.16
C VAL A 376 18.03 6.56 21.36
N THR A 377 18.90 7.51 21.67
CA THR A 377 18.96 8.82 20.98
C THR A 377 20.30 9.10 20.32
N ASP A 378 21.23 8.16 20.33
CA ASP A 378 22.58 8.30 19.78
C ASP A 378 22.64 8.32 18.24
N LYS A 379 21.56 7.88 17.57
CA LYS A 379 21.46 7.93 16.12
C LYS A 379 20.80 9.22 15.63
N GLY A 380 21.05 9.58 14.36
CA GLY A 380 20.37 10.67 13.69
C GLY A 380 18.91 10.34 13.25
N TYR A 381 18.39 9.21 13.65
CA TYR A 381 17.04 8.74 13.35
C TYR A 381 16.48 7.93 14.53
N ILE A 382 15.17 7.70 14.54
CA ILE A 382 14.51 6.67 15.34
C ILE A 382 13.93 5.60 14.41
N THR A 383 13.74 4.39 14.92
CA THR A 383 13.19 3.28 14.13
C THR A 383 11.76 3.57 13.70
N ASN A 384 11.46 3.28 12.43
CA ASN A 384 10.11 3.34 11.92
C ASN A 384 9.20 2.35 12.64
N SER A 385 8.03 2.82 13.04
CA SER A 385 6.96 2.00 13.61
C SER A 385 7.46 0.89 14.54
N TYR A 386 7.25 -0.37 14.18
CA TYR A 386 7.58 -1.58 14.96
C TYR A 386 8.82 -2.32 14.46
N HIS A 387 9.51 -1.81 13.44
CA HIS A 387 10.58 -2.57 12.78
C HIS A 387 11.68 -3.01 13.73
N VAL A 388 12.24 -4.18 13.43
CA VAL A 388 13.50 -4.64 14.03
C VAL A 388 14.59 -3.64 13.69
N HIS A 389 15.37 -3.24 14.70
CA HIS A 389 16.42 -2.24 14.50
C HIS A 389 17.49 -2.75 13.52
N VAL A 390 17.93 -1.89 12.63
CA VAL A 390 18.84 -2.24 11.52
C VAL A 390 20.20 -2.80 11.94
N THR A 391 20.61 -2.60 13.18
CA THR A 391 21.86 -3.15 13.73
C THR A 391 21.70 -4.59 14.25
N GLU A 392 20.47 -5.09 14.36
CA GLU A 392 20.24 -6.47 14.83
C GLU A 392 20.59 -7.48 13.74
N LYS A 393 21.38 -8.48 14.12
CA LYS A 393 21.70 -9.61 13.25
C LYS A 393 20.56 -10.62 13.32
N ILE A 394 19.62 -10.53 12.40
CA ILE A 394 18.46 -11.40 12.31
C ILE A 394 18.28 -11.83 10.84
N ASP A 395 17.94 -13.10 10.62
CA ASP A 395 17.63 -13.57 9.27
C ASP A 395 16.23 -13.10 8.80
N ALA A 396 16.02 -13.10 7.49
CA ALA A 396 14.81 -12.60 6.87
C ALA A 396 13.53 -13.26 7.39
N PHE A 397 13.54 -14.59 7.53
CA PHE A 397 12.36 -15.35 7.94
C PHE A 397 12.01 -15.11 9.41
N THR A 398 13.02 -15.11 10.28
CA THR A 398 12.84 -14.79 11.70
C THR A 398 12.34 -13.36 11.90
N LYS A 399 12.90 -12.38 11.16
CA LYS A 399 12.43 -11.00 11.16
C LYS A 399 10.98 -10.88 10.73
N LEU A 400 10.60 -11.46 9.60
CA LEU A 400 9.24 -11.41 9.08
C LEU A 400 8.24 -12.07 10.05
N LYS A 401 8.61 -13.22 10.63
CA LYS A 401 7.80 -13.90 11.63
C LYS A 401 7.59 -13.05 12.88
N PHE A 402 8.64 -12.39 13.34
CA PHE A 402 8.57 -11.48 14.48
C PHE A 402 7.68 -10.27 14.19
N GLU A 403 7.87 -9.61 13.05
CA GLU A 403 7.13 -8.40 12.67
C GLU A 403 5.66 -8.66 12.35
N ALA A 404 5.28 -9.89 11.92
CA ALA A 404 3.91 -10.25 11.58
C ALA A 404 2.91 -9.97 12.72
N GLN A 405 3.27 -10.22 13.97
CA GLN A 405 2.40 -9.96 15.13
C GLN A 405 2.06 -8.48 15.30
N PHE A 406 2.96 -7.57 14.92
CA PHE A 406 2.71 -6.12 14.97
C PHE A 406 1.87 -5.63 13.78
N GLN A 407 1.99 -6.29 12.62
CA GLN A 407 1.11 -6.03 11.49
C GLN A 407 -0.34 -6.33 11.82
N HIS A 408 -0.62 -7.43 12.52
CA HIS A 408 -1.96 -7.78 12.99
C HIS A 408 -2.57 -6.70 13.89
N LEU A 409 -1.76 -6.01 14.68
CA LEU A 409 -2.19 -4.93 15.56
C LEU A 409 -2.26 -3.55 14.86
N SER A 410 -1.89 -3.48 13.58
CA SER A 410 -1.89 -2.23 12.79
C SER A 410 -2.88 -2.30 11.63
N PRO A 411 -4.21 -2.34 11.88
CA PRO A 411 -5.22 -2.51 10.83
C PRO A 411 -5.28 -1.35 9.83
N GLY A 412 -4.81 -0.16 10.20
CA GLY A 412 -4.70 1.00 9.31
C GLY A 412 -3.54 0.91 8.32
N GLY A 413 -2.75 -0.14 8.42
CA GLY A 413 -1.65 -0.42 7.52
C GLY A 413 -0.32 -0.65 8.22
N ALA A 414 0.51 -1.42 7.58
CA ALA A 414 1.85 -1.74 8.03
C ALA A 414 2.71 -2.16 6.84
N ILE A 415 4.01 -2.20 7.03
CA ILE A 415 4.97 -2.64 6.02
C ILE A 415 6.17 -3.27 6.75
N SER A 416 6.71 -4.38 6.24
CA SER A 416 7.91 -5.00 6.79
C SER A 416 9.00 -5.03 5.73
N TYR A 417 10.17 -4.53 6.05
CA TYR A 417 11.34 -4.50 5.15
C TYR A 417 12.24 -5.69 5.41
N VAL A 418 12.70 -6.32 4.34
CA VAL A 418 13.69 -7.39 4.37
C VAL A 418 14.93 -6.93 3.63
N GLU A 419 16.07 -6.98 4.31
CA GLU A 419 17.37 -6.71 3.72
C GLU A 419 17.96 -8.03 3.21
N VAL A 420 18.34 -8.05 1.94
CA VAL A 420 18.92 -9.22 1.28
C VAL A 420 20.13 -8.80 0.46
N PRO A 421 21.09 -9.71 0.23
CA PRO A 421 22.19 -9.46 -0.71
C PRO A 421 21.66 -9.37 -2.15
N ASN A 422 22.55 -9.12 -3.11
CA ASN A 422 22.18 -9.14 -4.52
C ASN A 422 21.57 -10.50 -4.92
N MET A 423 20.27 -10.53 -5.15
CA MET A 423 19.48 -11.73 -5.42
C MET A 423 19.34 -12.07 -6.90
N GLN A 424 19.97 -11.32 -7.82
CA GLN A 424 19.83 -11.57 -9.26
C GLN A 424 20.32 -12.96 -9.68
N GLN A 425 21.25 -13.54 -8.91
CA GLN A 425 21.77 -14.88 -9.15
C GLN A 425 21.07 -15.99 -8.35
N ASN A 426 20.14 -15.62 -7.45
CA ASN A 426 19.42 -16.57 -6.60
C ASN A 426 17.94 -16.21 -6.51
N LEU A 427 17.24 -16.33 -7.62
CA LEU A 427 15.80 -16.04 -7.69
C LEU A 427 14.96 -17.01 -6.85
N GLU A 428 15.43 -18.24 -6.66
CA GLU A 428 14.74 -19.22 -5.81
C GLU A 428 14.61 -18.72 -4.38
N ALA A 429 15.63 -18.11 -3.82
CA ALA A 429 15.54 -17.52 -2.49
C ALA A 429 14.53 -16.36 -2.42
N VAL A 430 14.39 -15.55 -3.48
CA VAL A 430 13.33 -14.52 -3.55
C VAL A 430 11.96 -15.17 -3.55
N LEU A 431 11.74 -16.22 -4.34
CA LEU A 431 10.47 -16.95 -4.39
C LEU A 431 10.13 -17.59 -3.04
N GLN A 432 11.13 -18.15 -2.33
CA GLN A 432 10.91 -18.68 -0.97
C GLN A 432 10.47 -17.59 0.01
N VAL A 433 11.05 -16.40 -0.04
CA VAL A 433 10.62 -15.25 0.78
C VAL A 433 9.20 -14.85 0.41
N MET A 434 8.84 -14.83 -0.88
CA MET A 434 7.48 -14.51 -1.33
C MET A 434 6.46 -15.55 -0.82
N LYS A 435 6.75 -16.84 -0.90
CA LYS A 435 5.92 -17.92 -0.33
C LYS A 435 5.75 -17.76 1.18
N PHE A 436 6.79 -17.34 1.88
CA PHE A 436 6.74 -17.06 3.31
C PHE A 436 5.86 -15.85 3.63
N ILE A 437 5.98 -14.76 2.85
CA ILE A 437 5.12 -13.57 2.97
C ILE A 437 3.66 -13.96 2.78
N TYR A 438 3.34 -14.75 1.75
CA TYR A 438 1.99 -15.24 1.49
C TYR A 438 1.35 -15.93 2.71
N CYS A 439 2.14 -16.69 3.47
CA CYS A 439 1.66 -17.42 4.63
C CYS A 439 1.50 -16.57 5.90
N LEU A 440 2.30 -15.53 6.10
CA LEU A 440 2.44 -14.87 7.41
C LEU A 440 2.10 -13.38 7.45
N LEU A 441 2.30 -12.65 6.36
CA LEU A 441 2.24 -11.20 6.34
C LEU A 441 1.14 -10.72 5.39
N TYR A 442 0.35 -9.73 5.79
CA TYR A 442 -0.58 -9.15 4.83
C TYR A 442 0.09 -8.17 3.85
N THR A 443 1.23 -7.58 4.23
CA THR A 443 1.99 -6.72 3.33
C THR A 443 3.49 -6.76 3.62
N SER A 444 4.30 -6.80 2.57
CA SER A 444 5.75 -6.63 2.62
C SER A 444 6.22 -5.91 1.35
N PRO A 445 7.19 -4.98 1.44
CA PRO A 445 7.84 -4.45 0.26
C PRO A 445 8.75 -5.52 -0.37
N SER A 446 9.23 -5.22 -1.57
CA SER A 446 10.32 -5.98 -2.17
C SER A 446 11.53 -6.04 -1.23
N PRO A 447 12.21 -7.17 -1.18
CA PRO A 447 13.52 -7.26 -0.52
C PRO A 447 14.46 -6.17 -1.06
N ARG A 448 15.15 -5.47 -0.17
CA ARG A 448 16.08 -4.39 -0.52
C ARG A 448 17.52 -4.83 -0.37
N ASP A 449 18.39 -4.34 -1.22
CA ASP A 449 19.84 -4.48 -1.05
C ASP A 449 20.28 -3.61 0.15
N GLY A 450 20.92 -4.24 1.15
CA GLY A 450 21.40 -3.57 2.36
C GLY A 450 22.43 -2.45 2.11
N ALA A 451 22.98 -2.36 0.89
CA ALA A 451 23.94 -1.33 0.49
C ALA A 451 23.30 0.03 0.15
N THR A 452 21.97 0.11 -0.05
CA THR A 452 21.27 1.33 -0.48
C THR A 452 20.58 2.09 0.64
N SER A 453 20.72 1.66 1.89
CA SER A 453 20.13 2.32 3.08
C SER A 453 21.07 3.31 3.78
N ARG A 454 22.02 3.91 3.04
CA ARG A 454 22.88 5.01 3.54
C ARG A 454 22.40 6.37 3.10
#